data_c4aab7ceb9f99d7f1b005f1df54a86de
#
_entry.id   c4aab7ceb9f99d7f1b005f1df54a86de
#
_cell.length_a   1.000
_cell.length_b   1.000
_cell.length_c   1.000
_cell.angle_alpha   90.00
_cell.angle_beta   90.00
_cell.angle_gamma   90.00
#
_symmetry.space_group_name_H-M   'P 1'
#
loop_
_entity.id
_entity.type
_entity.pdbx_description
1 polymer ?
#
loop_
_entity_poly.entity_id
_entity_poly.type
_entity_poly.pdbx_seq_one_letter_code
_entity_poly.pdbx_strand_id
1 'polypeptide(L)'
;MKRILLVGTSAKHIDDMKRIVCNVYAEKRIDSAYSAEQARGILQNNSFDFVIVDISSVNSWEYQITHTIYKQTSAFVLILVPQKFSIPVQNGHFRGMAVEKPISRVTFAQVLRLIDWVLSLQKEKEELQQRLSDICIVSRAKRLLMEKKQMSESEAYLYIKNQAMHRHQAKRAIAQNILNRYQT
;
A
#
# COMPACT_ATOMS: atom_id res chain seq x y z
N MET A 1 -7.85 3.70 9.80
CA MET A 1 -8.98 4.15 8.94
C MET A 1 -8.57 3.96 7.48
N LYS A 2 -9.38 3.23 6.69
CA LYS A 2 -9.10 3.00 5.26
C LYS A 2 -9.70 4.10 4.40
N ARG A 3 -8.94 4.55 3.40
CA ARG A 3 -9.43 5.49 2.38
C ARG A 3 -9.70 4.73 1.09
N ILE A 4 -10.95 4.79 0.63
CA ILE A 4 -11.46 4.02 -0.50
C ILE A 4 -12.03 4.98 -1.54
N LEU A 5 -11.65 4.81 -2.80
CA LEU A 5 -12.23 5.53 -3.93
C LEU A 5 -13.09 4.56 -4.76
N LEU A 6 -14.33 4.95 -5.01
CA LEU A 6 -15.24 4.27 -5.93
C LEU A 6 -15.31 5.06 -7.24
N VAL A 7 -15.10 4.38 -8.36
CA VAL A 7 -15.08 4.98 -9.71
C VAL A 7 -16.05 4.25 -10.61
N GLY A 8 -16.96 4.98 -11.24
CA GLY A 8 -17.91 4.39 -12.19
C GLY A 8 -18.95 5.39 -12.67
N THR A 9 -19.60 5.12 -13.78
CA THR A 9 -20.58 5.99 -14.42
C THR A 9 -21.95 5.95 -13.72
N SER A 10 -22.35 4.78 -13.22
CA SER A 10 -23.67 4.58 -12.62
C SER A 10 -23.71 4.93 -11.14
N ALA A 11 -24.42 6.00 -10.79
CA ALA A 11 -24.63 6.38 -9.38
C ALA A 11 -25.27 5.25 -8.56
N LYS A 12 -26.22 4.51 -9.15
CA LYS A 12 -26.88 3.38 -8.50
C LYS A 12 -25.88 2.27 -8.16
N HIS A 13 -24.99 1.92 -9.09
CA HIS A 13 -23.95 0.88 -8.84
C HIS A 13 -22.95 1.34 -7.79
N ILE A 14 -22.54 2.60 -7.82
CA ILE A 14 -21.65 3.17 -6.82
C ILE A 14 -22.30 3.15 -5.42
N ASP A 15 -23.58 3.49 -5.32
CA ASP A 15 -24.30 3.45 -4.04
C ASP A 15 -24.45 2.02 -3.50
N ASP A 16 -24.74 1.06 -4.38
CA ASP A 16 -24.78 -0.37 -4.00
C ASP A 16 -23.40 -0.86 -3.52
N MET A 17 -22.34 -0.53 -4.23
CA MET A 17 -20.96 -0.84 -3.79
C MET A 17 -20.63 -0.18 -2.47
N LYS A 18 -20.99 1.10 -2.30
CA LYS A 18 -20.77 1.86 -1.07
C LYS A 18 -21.42 1.20 0.13
N ARG A 19 -22.67 0.73 -0.01
CA ARG A 19 -23.38 -0.01 1.05
C ARG A 19 -22.62 -1.27 1.46
N ILE A 20 -22.13 -2.05 0.49
CA ILE A 20 -21.38 -3.28 0.77
C ILE A 20 -20.04 -2.97 1.43
N VAL A 21 -19.31 -1.98 0.94
CA VAL A 21 -18.04 -1.50 1.52
C VAL A 21 -18.26 -1.03 2.95
N CYS A 22 -19.37 -0.31 3.20
CA CYS A 22 -19.76 0.13 4.54
C CYS A 22 -20.01 -1.02 5.52
N ASN A 23 -20.51 -2.13 5.05
CA ASN A 23 -20.75 -3.32 5.88
C ASN A 23 -19.47 -4.14 6.14
N VAL A 24 -18.50 -4.08 5.23
CA VAL A 24 -17.24 -4.83 5.36
C VAL A 24 -16.23 -4.10 6.23
N TYR A 25 -16.13 -2.79 6.08
CA TYR A 25 -15.13 -1.98 6.81
C TYR A 25 -15.78 -1.10 7.87
N ALA A 26 -15.37 -1.26 9.13
CA ALA A 26 -15.88 -0.44 10.25
C ALA A 26 -15.35 1.01 10.15
N GLU A 27 -14.02 1.18 10.01
CA GLU A 27 -13.37 2.49 9.92
C GLU A 27 -12.93 2.77 8.48
N LYS A 28 -13.64 3.67 7.80
CA LYS A 28 -13.42 4.01 6.40
C LYS A 28 -13.77 5.46 6.08
N ARG A 29 -13.09 5.97 5.06
CA ARG A 29 -13.51 7.16 4.31
C ARG A 29 -13.69 6.75 2.86
N ILE A 30 -14.87 7.01 2.29
CA ILE A 30 -15.23 6.64 0.94
C ILE A 30 -15.46 7.91 0.13
N ASP A 31 -14.67 8.08 -0.91
CA ASP A 31 -14.87 9.10 -1.93
C ASP A 31 -15.42 8.41 -3.20
N SER A 32 -16.18 9.13 -4.02
CA SER A 32 -16.79 8.60 -5.24
C SER A 32 -16.52 9.53 -6.42
N ALA A 33 -16.24 8.96 -7.58
CA ALA A 33 -16.02 9.69 -8.82
C ALA A 33 -16.90 9.12 -9.95
N TYR A 34 -17.62 10.01 -10.61
CA TYR A 34 -18.57 9.69 -11.68
C TYR A 34 -18.09 10.16 -13.06
N SER A 35 -16.91 10.77 -13.13
CA SER A 35 -16.26 11.19 -14.37
C SER A 35 -14.73 11.10 -14.24
N ALA A 36 -14.05 11.08 -15.38
CA ALA A 36 -12.60 11.06 -15.43
C ALA A 36 -11.96 12.29 -14.76
N GLU A 37 -12.59 13.45 -14.89
CA GLU A 37 -12.11 14.70 -14.27
C GLU A 37 -12.22 14.63 -12.75
N GLN A 38 -13.36 14.21 -12.23
CA GLN A 38 -13.55 14.00 -10.79
C GLN A 38 -12.54 13.01 -10.23
N ALA A 39 -12.35 11.86 -10.92
CA ALA A 39 -11.40 10.85 -10.49
C ALA A 39 -9.96 11.40 -10.44
N ARG A 40 -9.51 12.14 -11.48
CA ARG A 40 -8.19 12.77 -11.51
C ARG A 40 -8.02 13.80 -10.40
N GLY A 41 -9.00 14.69 -10.22
CA GLY A 41 -8.95 15.72 -9.17
C GLY A 41 -8.87 15.12 -7.76
N ILE A 42 -9.62 14.05 -7.50
CA ILE A 42 -9.59 13.34 -6.23
C ILE A 42 -8.23 12.64 -6.01
N LEU A 43 -7.68 11.98 -7.04
CA LEU A 43 -6.40 11.26 -6.98
C LEU A 43 -5.20 12.19 -6.81
N GLN A 44 -5.22 13.38 -7.39
CA GLN A 44 -4.14 14.36 -7.25
C GLN A 44 -3.99 14.89 -5.82
N ASN A 45 -5.11 15.02 -5.10
CA ASN A 45 -5.14 15.65 -3.78
C ASN A 45 -5.21 14.65 -2.62
N ASN A 46 -5.31 13.35 -2.89
CA ASN A 46 -5.55 12.36 -1.87
C ASN A 46 -4.82 11.04 -2.18
N SER A 47 -4.34 10.39 -1.12
CA SER A 47 -3.88 9.01 -1.19
C SER A 47 -5.00 8.05 -0.80
N PHE A 48 -5.06 6.88 -1.46
CA PHE A 48 -6.04 5.83 -1.20
C PHE A 48 -5.33 4.51 -0.91
N ASP A 49 -5.92 3.73 -0.01
CA ASP A 49 -5.49 2.36 0.25
C ASP A 49 -6.08 1.40 -0.78
N PHE A 50 -7.29 1.74 -1.26
CA PHE A 50 -8.06 0.89 -2.12
C PHE A 50 -8.89 1.70 -3.14
N VAL A 51 -8.89 1.27 -4.40
CA VAL A 51 -9.71 1.86 -5.46
C VAL A 51 -10.56 0.76 -6.10
N ILE A 52 -11.86 0.99 -6.22
CA ILE A 52 -12.78 0.09 -6.93
C ILE A 52 -13.23 0.81 -8.20
N VAL A 53 -13.03 0.18 -9.35
CA VAL A 53 -13.42 0.73 -10.65
C VAL A 53 -14.47 -0.17 -11.27
N ASP A 54 -15.68 0.35 -11.49
CA ASP A 54 -16.76 -0.34 -12.20
C ASP A 54 -16.71 0.04 -13.68
N ILE A 55 -16.11 -0.81 -14.49
CA ILE A 55 -15.97 -0.60 -15.93
C ILE A 55 -17.27 -0.94 -16.63
N SER A 56 -17.81 0.02 -17.39
CA SER A 56 -19.03 -0.15 -18.19
C SER A 56 -18.75 -0.83 -19.53
N SER A 57 -17.64 -0.49 -20.21
CA SER A 57 -17.24 -1.08 -21.50
C SER A 57 -15.74 -0.93 -21.75
N VAL A 58 -15.23 -1.61 -22.79
CA VAL A 58 -13.80 -1.63 -23.19
C VAL A 58 -13.26 -0.24 -23.51
N ASN A 59 -14.08 0.62 -24.09
CA ASN A 59 -13.68 1.96 -24.52
C ASN A 59 -14.14 3.05 -23.54
N SER A 60 -14.59 2.66 -22.34
CA SER A 60 -15.10 3.62 -21.37
C SER A 60 -13.97 4.42 -20.70
N TRP A 61 -14.32 5.60 -20.18
CA TRP A 61 -13.38 6.43 -19.45
C TRP A 61 -12.89 5.74 -18.15
N GLU A 62 -13.71 4.87 -17.56
CA GLU A 62 -13.32 4.09 -16.37
C GLU A 62 -12.17 3.14 -16.70
N TYR A 63 -12.16 2.55 -17.89
CA TYR A 63 -11.05 1.74 -18.35
C TYR A 63 -9.78 2.57 -18.55
N GLN A 64 -9.90 3.73 -19.19
CA GLN A 64 -8.75 4.62 -19.43
C GLN A 64 -8.15 5.16 -18.12
N ILE A 65 -8.98 5.49 -17.13
CA ILE A 65 -8.51 6.01 -15.84
C ILE A 65 -7.78 4.94 -15.01
N THR A 66 -8.05 3.65 -15.20
CA THR A 66 -7.34 2.58 -14.50
C THR A 66 -5.83 2.68 -14.73
N HIS A 67 -5.41 3.00 -15.94
CA HIS A 67 -4.01 3.17 -16.29
C HIS A 67 -3.35 4.35 -15.53
N THR A 68 -4.08 5.43 -15.36
CA THR A 68 -3.65 6.58 -14.55
C THR A 68 -3.54 6.20 -13.07
N ILE A 69 -4.52 5.48 -12.53
CA ILE A 69 -4.53 5.01 -11.15
C ILE A 69 -3.30 4.15 -10.87
N TYR A 70 -2.97 3.20 -11.75
CA TYR A 70 -1.79 2.35 -11.59
C TYR A 70 -0.47 3.09 -11.59
N LYS A 71 -0.34 4.13 -12.43
CA LYS A 71 0.89 4.91 -12.53
C LYS A 71 1.07 5.89 -11.37
N GLN A 72 -0.01 6.41 -10.83
CA GLN A 72 0.02 7.53 -9.89
C GLN A 72 -0.20 7.11 -8.42
N THR A 73 -0.68 5.89 -8.17
CA THR A 73 -1.00 5.46 -6.81
C THR A 73 -0.38 4.11 -6.47
N SER A 74 -0.12 3.89 -5.17
CA SER A 74 0.21 2.58 -4.61
C SER A 74 -1.02 1.81 -4.11
N ALA A 75 -2.22 2.33 -4.37
CA ALA A 75 -3.47 1.72 -3.95
C ALA A 75 -3.67 0.33 -4.57
N PHE A 76 -4.33 -0.55 -3.85
CA PHE A 76 -4.82 -1.80 -4.45
C PHE A 76 -6.05 -1.50 -5.29
N VAL A 77 -6.09 -2.00 -6.54
CA VAL A 77 -7.17 -1.70 -7.48
C VAL A 77 -8.02 -2.94 -7.74
N LEU A 78 -9.29 -2.88 -7.38
CA LEU A 78 -10.29 -3.86 -7.79
C LEU A 78 -11.05 -3.33 -9.00
N ILE A 79 -11.04 -4.10 -10.09
CA ILE A 79 -11.74 -3.74 -11.32
C ILE A 79 -12.91 -4.70 -11.50
N LEU A 80 -14.11 -4.16 -11.62
CA LEU A 80 -15.30 -4.90 -12.02
C LEU A 80 -15.46 -4.76 -13.53
N VAL A 81 -15.36 -5.87 -14.25
CA VAL A 81 -15.35 -5.89 -15.72
C VAL A 81 -16.60 -6.55 -16.29
N PRO A 82 -17.09 -6.14 -17.46
CA PRO A 82 -18.13 -6.87 -18.19
C PRO A 82 -17.68 -8.28 -18.57
N GLN A 83 -18.63 -9.17 -18.83
CA GLN A 83 -18.35 -10.51 -19.35
C GLN A 83 -17.48 -10.47 -20.61
N LYS A 84 -16.59 -11.46 -20.75
CA LYS A 84 -15.65 -11.61 -21.88
C LYS A 84 -14.67 -10.45 -22.05
N PHE A 85 -14.44 -9.69 -20.99
CA PHE A 85 -13.48 -8.61 -20.99
C PHE A 85 -12.12 -9.12 -20.48
N SER A 86 -11.12 -9.17 -21.37
CA SER A 86 -9.74 -9.44 -20.96
C SER A 86 -9.02 -8.14 -20.64
N ILE A 87 -8.60 -7.96 -19.40
CA ILE A 87 -7.68 -6.88 -19.08
C ILE A 87 -6.29 -7.37 -19.49
N PRO A 88 -5.58 -6.65 -20.38
CA PRO A 88 -4.17 -6.93 -20.60
C PRO A 88 -3.44 -6.65 -19.29
N VAL A 89 -3.09 -7.71 -18.57
CA VAL A 89 -2.20 -7.60 -17.41
C VAL A 89 -0.82 -7.25 -17.96
N GLN A 90 -0.56 -5.96 -18.10
CA GLN A 90 0.75 -5.48 -18.52
C GLN A 90 1.72 -5.63 -17.36
N ASN A 91 2.61 -6.61 -17.52
CA ASN A 91 3.91 -6.72 -16.88
C ASN A 91 4.09 -6.17 -15.45
N GLY A 92 3.95 -7.02 -14.45
CA GLY A 92 4.74 -6.97 -13.21
C GLY A 92 4.40 -5.96 -12.14
N HIS A 93 3.67 -4.88 -12.39
CA HIS A 93 3.41 -3.82 -11.42
C HIS A 93 1.94 -3.60 -11.07
N PHE A 94 1.07 -4.49 -11.50
CA PHE A 94 -0.35 -4.41 -11.20
C PHE A 94 -0.65 -4.86 -9.76
N ARG A 95 -0.87 -3.91 -8.86
CA ARG A 95 -1.39 -4.19 -7.51
C ARG A 95 -2.91 -4.21 -7.55
N GLY A 96 -3.50 -5.30 -7.97
CA GLY A 96 -4.94 -5.37 -8.06
C GLY A 96 -5.46 -6.70 -8.57
N MET A 97 -6.76 -6.77 -8.74
CA MET A 97 -7.45 -7.90 -9.36
C MET A 97 -8.66 -7.43 -10.17
N ALA A 98 -9.02 -8.21 -11.15
CA ALA A 98 -10.25 -8.03 -11.92
C ALA A 98 -11.27 -9.10 -11.55
N VAL A 99 -12.53 -8.71 -11.48
CA VAL A 99 -13.67 -9.60 -11.23
C VAL A 99 -14.73 -9.34 -12.28
N GLU A 100 -15.20 -10.42 -12.91
CA GLU A 100 -16.21 -10.37 -13.96
C GLU A 100 -17.61 -10.14 -13.37
N LYS A 101 -18.38 -9.28 -14.01
CA LYS A 101 -19.81 -9.05 -13.72
C LYS A 101 -20.70 -10.05 -14.48
N PRO A 102 -21.87 -10.47 -13.95
CA PRO A 102 -22.49 -10.01 -12.71
C PRO A 102 -21.85 -10.61 -11.46
N ILE A 103 -21.66 -9.79 -10.43
CA ILE A 103 -21.18 -10.25 -9.13
C ILE A 103 -22.28 -10.11 -8.07
N SER A 104 -22.50 -11.17 -7.28
CA SER A 104 -23.44 -11.10 -6.17
C SER A 104 -22.92 -10.22 -5.03
N ARG A 105 -23.84 -9.66 -4.23
CA ARG A 105 -23.46 -8.86 -3.03
C ARG A 105 -22.59 -9.66 -2.06
N VAL A 106 -22.92 -10.95 -1.90
CA VAL A 106 -22.17 -11.85 -1.01
C VAL A 106 -20.77 -12.08 -1.54
N THR A 107 -20.64 -12.43 -2.81
CA THR A 107 -19.34 -12.64 -3.47
C THR A 107 -18.49 -11.37 -3.43
N PHE A 108 -19.08 -10.21 -3.70
CA PHE A 108 -18.37 -8.94 -3.63
C PHE A 108 -17.83 -8.65 -2.22
N ALA A 109 -18.62 -8.88 -1.19
CA ALA A 109 -18.19 -8.74 0.19
C ALA A 109 -17.04 -9.72 0.55
N GLN A 110 -17.10 -10.96 0.05
CA GLN A 110 -16.04 -11.96 0.24
C GLN A 110 -14.75 -11.53 -0.45
N VAL A 111 -14.81 -11.02 -1.68
CA VAL A 111 -13.67 -10.46 -2.40
C VAL A 111 -13.02 -9.33 -1.63
N LEU A 112 -13.81 -8.40 -1.11
CA LEU A 112 -13.29 -7.29 -0.30
C LEU A 112 -12.56 -7.77 0.96
N ARG A 113 -13.11 -8.77 1.66
CA ARG A 113 -12.47 -9.37 2.83
C ARG A 113 -11.16 -10.08 2.48
N LEU A 114 -11.14 -10.81 1.37
CA LEU A 114 -9.92 -11.47 0.88
C LEU A 114 -8.83 -10.45 0.55
N ILE A 115 -9.17 -9.37 -0.14
CA ILE A 115 -8.24 -8.29 -0.44
C ILE A 115 -7.71 -7.66 0.86
N ASP A 116 -8.57 -7.42 1.82
CA ASP A 116 -8.16 -6.86 3.12
C ASP A 116 -7.15 -7.76 3.84
N TRP A 117 -7.40 -9.06 3.83
CA TRP A 117 -6.47 -10.04 4.39
C TRP A 117 -5.12 -10.06 3.65
N VAL A 118 -5.13 -10.06 2.32
CA VAL A 118 -3.90 -10.00 1.51
C VAL A 118 -3.10 -8.72 1.80
N LEU A 119 -3.77 -7.58 1.87
CA LEU A 119 -3.12 -6.30 2.19
C LEU A 119 -2.54 -6.28 3.61
N SER A 120 -3.22 -6.91 4.58
CA SER A 120 -2.67 -7.03 5.94
C SER A 120 -1.42 -7.89 5.99
N LEU A 121 -1.39 -9.00 5.25
CA LEU A 121 -0.20 -9.86 5.14
C LEU A 121 0.97 -9.14 4.45
N GLN A 122 0.70 -8.36 3.40
CA GLN A 122 1.74 -7.58 2.75
C GLN A 122 2.36 -6.55 3.69
N LYS A 123 1.53 -5.85 4.47
CA LYS A 123 1.99 -4.90 5.47
C LYS A 123 2.85 -5.57 6.55
N GLU A 124 2.40 -6.71 7.08
CA GLU A 124 3.16 -7.48 8.06
C GLU A 124 4.52 -7.92 7.49
N LYS A 125 4.54 -8.40 6.25
CA LYS A 125 5.78 -8.76 5.55
C LYS A 125 6.73 -7.56 5.44
N GLU A 126 6.23 -6.38 5.03
CA GLU A 126 7.03 -5.16 4.92
C GLU A 126 7.62 -4.74 6.28
N GLU A 127 6.81 -4.81 7.35
CA GLU A 127 7.27 -4.52 8.72
C GLU A 127 8.35 -5.50 9.19
N LEU A 128 8.19 -6.79 8.91
CA LEU A 128 9.20 -7.81 9.24
C LEU A 128 10.49 -7.60 8.44
N GLN A 129 10.41 -7.31 7.16
CA GLN A 129 11.57 -7.00 6.33
C GLN A 129 12.31 -5.75 6.84
N GLN A 130 11.57 -4.73 7.26
CA GLN A 130 12.14 -3.52 7.84
C GLN A 130 12.89 -3.84 9.16
N ARG A 131 12.29 -4.63 10.05
CA ARG A 131 12.93 -5.07 11.31
C ARG A 131 14.20 -5.86 11.05
N LEU A 132 14.19 -6.78 10.09
CA LEU A 132 15.40 -7.53 9.69
C LEU A 132 16.49 -6.58 9.16
N SER A 133 16.14 -5.64 8.29
CA SER A 133 17.06 -4.62 7.79
C SER A 133 17.67 -3.80 8.93
N ASP A 134 16.87 -3.40 9.90
CA ASP A 134 17.33 -2.63 11.07
C ASP A 134 18.32 -3.42 11.93
N ILE A 135 18.04 -4.71 12.15
CA ILE A 135 18.96 -5.62 12.88
C ILE A 135 20.29 -5.75 12.14
N CYS A 136 20.25 -5.94 10.82
CA CYS A 136 21.45 -6.05 10.01
C CYS A 136 22.31 -4.79 10.06
N ILE A 137 21.70 -3.60 9.95
CA ILE A 137 22.41 -2.32 10.01
C ILE A 137 23.03 -2.12 11.37
N VAL A 138 22.30 -2.40 12.46
CA VAL A 138 22.83 -2.27 13.85
C VAL A 138 23.95 -3.28 14.07
N SER A 139 23.85 -4.52 13.61
CA SER A 139 24.91 -5.54 13.73
C SER A 139 26.18 -5.14 12.98
N ARG A 140 26.06 -4.58 11.77
CA ARG A 140 27.20 -4.06 11.02
C ARG A 140 27.89 -2.92 11.75
N ALA A 141 27.12 -1.97 12.30
CA ALA A 141 27.66 -0.85 13.06
C ALA A 141 28.36 -1.32 14.36
N LYS A 142 27.79 -2.32 15.07
CA LYS A 142 28.46 -2.93 16.24
C LYS A 142 29.81 -3.49 15.86
N ARG A 143 29.87 -4.32 14.80
CA ARG A 143 31.11 -4.92 14.33
C ARG A 143 32.16 -3.88 14.00
N LEU A 144 31.78 -2.81 13.34
CA LEU A 144 32.66 -1.71 13.01
C LEU A 144 33.20 -0.99 14.26
N LEU A 145 32.37 -0.78 15.29
CA LEU A 145 32.80 -0.21 16.55
C LEU A 145 33.77 -1.13 17.31
N MET A 146 33.51 -2.44 17.29
CA MET A 146 34.43 -3.44 17.86
C MET A 146 35.81 -3.38 17.17
N GLU A 147 35.83 -3.34 15.84
CA GLU A 147 37.07 -3.29 15.06
C GLU A 147 37.84 -1.97 15.22
N LYS A 148 37.13 -0.83 15.12
CA LYS A 148 37.78 0.49 15.07
C LYS A 148 38.00 1.14 16.45
N LYS A 149 37.21 0.75 17.45
CA LYS A 149 37.30 1.33 18.82
C LYS A 149 37.64 0.28 19.88
N GLN A 150 37.90 -0.97 19.49
CA GLN A 150 38.23 -2.08 20.39
C GLN A 150 37.19 -2.28 21.50
N MET A 151 35.93 -1.98 21.21
CA MET A 151 34.80 -2.20 22.11
C MET A 151 34.37 -3.67 22.11
N SER A 152 33.93 -4.18 23.25
CA SER A 152 33.19 -5.44 23.30
C SER A 152 31.83 -5.29 22.60
N GLU A 153 31.17 -6.39 22.27
CA GLU A 153 29.84 -6.35 21.63
C GLU A 153 28.83 -5.62 22.50
N SER A 154 28.84 -5.84 23.81
CA SER A 154 27.97 -5.20 24.78
C SER A 154 28.19 -3.69 24.84
N GLU A 155 29.45 -3.25 24.86
CA GLU A 155 29.80 -1.82 24.85
C GLU A 155 29.40 -1.14 23.56
N ALA A 156 29.62 -1.78 22.41
CA ALA A 156 29.18 -1.26 21.10
C ALA A 156 27.64 -1.12 21.02
N TYR A 157 26.90 -2.10 21.55
CA TYR A 157 25.45 -2.00 21.62
C TYR A 157 24.96 -0.89 22.54
N LEU A 158 25.53 -0.77 23.74
CA LEU A 158 25.23 0.30 24.69
C LEU A 158 25.55 1.68 24.10
N TYR A 159 26.67 1.79 23.40
CA TYR A 159 27.04 3.04 22.71
C TYR A 159 25.95 3.46 21.71
N ILE A 160 25.49 2.56 20.82
CA ILE A 160 24.43 2.85 19.86
C ILE A 160 23.12 3.21 20.58
N LYS A 161 22.76 2.45 21.62
CA LYS A 161 21.54 2.67 22.42
C LYS A 161 21.56 4.05 23.08
N ASN A 162 22.64 4.41 23.74
CA ASN A 162 22.77 5.70 24.45
C ASN A 162 22.76 6.88 23.48
N GLN A 163 23.45 6.77 22.33
CA GLN A 163 23.39 7.80 21.28
C GLN A 163 21.96 7.96 20.71
N ALA A 164 21.23 6.86 20.55
CA ALA A 164 19.84 6.89 20.09
C ALA A 164 18.93 7.61 21.09
N MET A 165 19.09 7.34 22.38
CA MET A 165 18.36 8.01 23.46
C MET A 165 18.69 9.50 23.54
N HIS A 166 19.97 9.88 23.57
CA HIS A 166 20.39 11.27 23.65
C HIS A 166 19.95 12.12 22.46
N ARG A 167 19.87 11.53 21.28
CA ARG A 167 19.46 12.24 20.05
C ARG A 167 17.98 12.09 19.70
N HIS A 168 17.22 11.37 20.52
CA HIS A 168 15.81 11.03 20.22
C HIS A 168 15.63 10.44 18.83
N GLN A 169 16.55 9.58 18.40
CA GLN A 169 16.55 8.94 17.08
C GLN A 169 16.45 7.41 17.19
N ALA A 170 15.97 6.77 16.15
CA ALA A 170 15.98 5.31 16.06
C ALA A 170 17.42 4.77 16.05
N LYS A 171 17.64 3.59 16.68
CA LYS A 171 18.96 2.92 16.68
C LYS A 171 19.53 2.72 15.28
N ARG A 172 18.66 2.44 14.29
CA ARG A 172 19.01 2.34 12.88
C ARG A 172 19.68 3.61 12.35
N ALA A 173 19.12 4.79 12.63
CA ALA A 173 19.67 6.06 12.16
C ALA A 173 21.08 6.31 12.74
N ILE A 174 21.28 6.03 14.03
CA ILE A 174 22.60 6.11 14.67
C ILE A 174 23.56 5.11 14.04
N ALA A 175 23.13 3.86 13.85
CA ALA A 175 23.96 2.82 13.24
C ALA A 175 24.36 3.20 11.80
N GLN A 176 23.45 3.75 11.01
CA GLN A 176 23.73 4.22 9.66
C GLN A 176 24.73 5.39 9.66
N ASN A 177 24.61 6.33 10.59
CA ASN A 177 25.56 7.43 10.75
C ASN A 177 26.97 6.92 11.12
N ILE A 178 27.04 5.89 11.95
CA ILE A 178 28.32 5.23 12.29
C ILE A 178 28.92 4.59 11.03
N LEU A 179 28.14 3.81 10.29
CA LEU A 179 28.61 3.18 9.06
C LEU A 179 29.12 4.21 8.04
N ASN A 180 28.36 5.27 7.80
CA ASN A 180 28.74 6.32 6.85
C ASN A 180 30.05 7.03 7.26
N ARG A 181 30.29 7.23 8.56
CA ARG A 181 31.50 7.90 9.08
C ARG A 181 32.78 7.10 8.85
N TYR A 182 32.68 5.78 8.77
CA TYR A 182 33.85 4.89 8.63
C TYR A 182 33.96 4.23 7.25
N GLN A 183 33.04 4.53 6.33
CA GLN A 183 33.09 4.09 4.92
C GLN A 183 33.80 5.11 4.00
N THR A 184 34.22 6.28 4.57
CA THR A 184 35.07 7.26 3.91
C THR A 184 36.53 6.99 4.29
#